data_38149c5eb70658edd9333e1a8aeb4c79
#
_entry.id   38149c5eb70658edd9333e1a8aeb4c79
#
_cell.length_a   1.000
_cell.length_b   1.000
_cell.length_c   1.000
_cell.angle_alpha   90.00
_cell.angle_beta   90.00
_cell.angle_gamma   90.00
#
_symmetry.space_group_name_H-M   'P 1'
#
loop_
_entity.id
_entity.type
_entity.pdbx_description
1 polymer ?
#
loop_
_entity_poly.entity_id
_entity_poly.type
_entity_poly.pdbx_seq_one_letter_code
_entity_poly.pdbx_strand_id
1 'polypeptide(L)'
;MKKFLKNYTSDVPVSESIRRIEQVLLQCGVTGIMKDYGADQKITAITFRVTGEDDRPWMIRLPAKEKEAIDALFLIYADGDKISKDGQKIDDWSSRKRLQRKDFVAQGERTAWRIVKDWVEVQMSMIQLGQADLLQVFLAYAWDGKRTYYQMLKESNYAGLLKQNNSDTEDVIEGELVR
;
A
#
# COMPACT_ATOMS: atom_id res chain seq x y z
N MET A 1 -3.86 -14.99 16.01
CA MET A 1 -3.67 -13.52 15.96
C MET A 1 -4.92 -12.91 15.35
N LYS A 2 -5.62 -12.03 16.06
CA LYS A 2 -6.85 -11.40 15.56
C LYS A 2 -6.49 -10.58 14.31
N LYS A 3 -7.15 -10.86 13.18
CA LYS A 3 -6.87 -10.18 11.92
C LYS A 3 -7.45 -8.77 11.99
N PHE A 4 -6.61 -7.76 11.74
CA PHE A 4 -7.02 -6.36 11.64
C PHE A 4 -7.04 -5.95 10.16
N LEU A 5 -8.18 -5.45 9.70
CA LEU A 5 -8.33 -4.85 8.39
C LEU A 5 -9.08 -3.53 8.53
N LYS A 6 -8.41 -2.42 8.21
CA LYS A 6 -9.05 -1.10 8.23
C LYS A 6 -10.07 -0.99 7.09
N ASN A 7 -11.15 -0.24 7.31
CA ASN A 7 -12.15 0.08 6.29
C ASN A 7 -12.92 -1.12 5.71
N TYR A 8 -12.94 -2.26 6.39
CA TYR A 8 -13.59 -3.47 5.90
C TYR A 8 -15.12 -3.36 5.79
N THR A 9 -15.72 -2.31 6.36
CA THR A 9 -17.16 -1.98 6.27
C THR A 9 -17.42 -0.75 5.38
N SER A 10 -16.46 -0.31 4.58
CA SER A 10 -16.59 0.91 3.78
C SER A 10 -17.64 0.76 2.69
N ASP A 11 -18.58 1.71 2.63
CA ASP A 11 -19.58 1.84 1.56
C ASP A 11 -19.14 2.79 0.44
N VAL A 12 -17.96 3.42 0.59
CA VAL A 12 -17.44 4.37 -0.38
C VAL A 12 -17.06 3.66 -1.67
N PRO A 13 -17.60 4.09 -2.83
CA PRO A 13 -17.26 3.51 -4.13
C PRO A 13 -15.76 3.60 -4.43
N VAL A 14 -15.22 2.63 -5.17
CA VAL A 14 -13.83 2.61 -5.64
C VAL A 14 -13.50 3.90 -6.41
N SER A 15 -14.38 4.32 -7.31
CA SER A 15 -14.21 5.54 -8.11
C SER A 15 -14.02 6.80 -7.26
N GLU A 16 -14.74 6.90 -6.15
CA GLU A 16 -14.64 8.04 -5.22
C GLU A 16 -13.31 8.02 -4.47
N SER A 17 -12.86 6.85 -4.02
CA SER A 17 -11.54 6.72 -3.38
C SER A 17 -10.42 7.11 -4.35
N ILE A 18 -10.48 6.67 -5.61
CA ILE A 18 -9.52 7.00 -6.66
C ILE A 18 -9.56 8.51 -6.96
N ARG A 19 -10.74 9.07 -7.16
CA ARG A 19 -10.90 10.52 -7.39
C ARG A 19 -10.27 11.35 -6.28
N ARG A 20 -10.45 10.93 -5.03
CA ARG A 20 -9.87 11.62 -3.88
C ARG A 20 -8.35 11.51 -3.84
N ILE A 21 -7.77 10.35 -4.18
CA ILE A 21 -6.32 10.18 -4.34
C ILE A 21 -5.79 11.19 -5.37
N GLU A 22 -6.40 11.25 -6.56
CA GLU A 22 -6.00 12.17 -7.63
C GLU A 22 -6.04 13.63 -7.17
N GLN A 23 -7.12 14.05 -6.49
CA GLN A 23 -7.24 15.40 -5.96
C GLN A 23 -6.11 15.75 -4.98
N VAL A 24 -5.82 14.86 -4.03
CA VAL A 24 -4.76 15.08 -3.03
C VAL A 24 -3.39 15.18 -3.71
N LEU A 25 -3.08 14.26 -4.63
CA LEU A 25 -1.83 14.29 -5.38
C LEU A 25 -1.64 15.58 -6.17
N LEU A 26 -2.67 16.05 -6.88
CA LEU A 26 -2.63 17.30 -7.64
C LEU A 26 -2.46 18.53 -6.73
N GLN A 27 -3.14 18.57 -5.58
CA GLN A 27 -2.98 19.63 -4.58
C GLN A 27 -1.57 19.71 -4.01
N CYS A 28 -0.85 18.59 -3.99
CA CYS A 28 0.54 18.50 -3.53
C CYS A 28 1.59 18.64 -4.65
N GLY A 29 1.19 19.14 -5.83
CA GLY A 29 2.11 19.49 -6.92
C GLY A 29 2.56 18.33 -7.80
N VAL A 30 1.88 17.18 -7.75
CA VAL A 30 2.13 16.07 -8.68
C VAL A 30 1.80 16.49 -10.12
N THR A 31 2.72 16.26 -11.06
CA THR A 31 2.63 16.79 -12.44
C THR A 31 2.05 15.81 -13.45
N GLY A 32 1.84 14.54 -13.07
CA GLY A 32 1.26 13.54 -13.96
C GLY A 32 0.72 12.35 -13.19
N ILE A 33 -0.46 11.87 -13.59
CA ILE A 33 -1.12 10.70 -13.00
C ILE A 33 -1.52 9.76 -14.13
N MET A 34 -1.19 8.48 -13.98
CA MET A 34 -1.59 7.38 -14.87
C MET A 34 -2.38 6.36 -14.06
N LYS A 35 -3.31 5.68 -14.73
CA LYS A 35 -4.10 4.58 -14.18
C LYS A 35 -3.79 3.30 -14.95
N ASP A 36 -3.44 2.26 -14.25
CA ASP A 36 -3.25 0.94 -14.83
C ASP A 36 -4.57 0.17 -14.76
N TYR A 37 -4.96 -0.45 -15.86
CA TYR A 37 -6.20 -1.22 -15.97
C TYR A 37 -5.88 -2.71 -16.09
N GLY A 38 -6.62 -3.51 -15.36
CA GLY A 38 -6.61 -4.97 -15.52
C GLY A 38 -7.38 -5.43 -16.77
N ALA A 39 -7.35 -6.74 -17.04
CA ALA A 39 -8.10 -7.33 -18.15
C ALA A 39 -9.63 -7.16 -18.03
N ASP A 40 -10.12 -6.97 -16.81
CA ASP A 40 -11.52 -6.69 -16.48
C ASP A 40 -11.88 -5.18 -16.56
N GLN A 41 -10.99 -4.36 -17.12
CA GLN A 41 -11.12 -2.91 -17.25
C GLN A 41 -11.23 -2.15 -15.90
N LYS A 42 -10.92 -2.81 -14.79
CA LYS A 42 -10.83 -2.16 -13.48
C LYS A 42 -9.44 -1.56 -13.28
N ILE A 43 -9.38 -0.46 -12.51
CA ILE A 43 -8.12 0.19 -12.15
C ILE A 43 -7.43 -0.67 -11.09
N THR A 44 -6.20 -1.09 -11.36
CA THR A 44 -5.39 -1.95 -10.49
C THR A 44 -4.29 -1.21 -9.76
N ALA A 45 -3.84 -0.08 -10.31
CA ALA A 45 -2.83 0.77 -9.70
C ALA A 45 -2.98 2.23 -10.18
N ILE A 46 -2.49 3.14 -9.37
CA ILE A 46 -2.25 4.55 -9.72
C ILE A 46 -0.74 4.76 -9.74
N THR A 47 -0.24 5.32 -10.85
CA THR A 47 1.15 5.73 -10.98
C THR A 47 1.20 7.25 -11.14
N PHE A 48 2.03 7.93 -10.37
CA PHE A 48 2.17 9.37 -10.47
C PHE A 48 3.63 9.79 -10.58
N ARG A 49 3.85 10.94 -11.21
CA ARG A 49 5.17 11.51 -11.46
C ARG A 49 5.44 12.64 -10.48
N VAL A 50 6.59 12.56 -9.83
CA VAL A 50 7.12 13.61 -8.96
C VAL A 50 8.51 14.01 -9.44
N THR A 51 8.91 15.24 -9.16
CA THR A 51 10.27 15.73 -9.43
C THR A 51 11.06 15.67 -8.13
N GLY A 52 12.20 15.02 -8.14
CA GLY A 52 13.13 15.00 -7.02
C GLY A 52 13.92 16.31 -6.91
N GLU A 53 14.74 16.45 -5.87
CA GLU A 53 15.60 17.62 -5.65
C GLU A 53 16.66 17.82 -6.76
N ASP A 54 16.99 16.75 -7.48
CA ASP A 54 17.91 16.73 -8.61
C ASP A 54 17.24 16.98 -9.96
N ASP A 55 16.02 17.51 -9.98
CA ASP A 55 15.15 17.71 -11.15
C ASP A 55 14.84 16.43 -11.94
N ARG A 56 15.18 15.25 -11.43
CA ARG A 56 14.85 13.99 -12.07
C ARG A 56 13.41 13.58 -11.79
N PRO A 57 12.69 13.11 -12.82
CA PRO A 57 11.34 12.59 -12.62
C PRO A 57 11.39 11.20 -12.00
N TRP A 58 10.64 11.03 -10.92
CA TRP A 58 10.40 9.75 -10.28
C TRP A 58 8.97 9.29 -10.57
N MET A 59 8.83 8.03 -10.95
CA MET A 59 7.52 7.38 -11.11
C MET A 59 7.23 6.59 -9.86
N ILE A 60 6.11 6.89 -9.20
CA ILE A 60 5.66 6.21 -7.98
C ILE A 60 4.42 5.39 -8.31
N ARG A 61 4.47 4.09 -8.10
CA ARG A 61 3.38 3.17 -8.42
C ARG A 61 2.73 2.60 -7.17
N LEU A 62 1.45 2.91 -6.96
CA LEU A 62 0.63 2.46 -5.85
C LEU A 62 -0.40 1.43 -6.32
N PRO A 63 -0.15 0.12 -6.15
CA PRO A 63 -1.12 -0.91 -6.48
C PRO A 63 -2.18 -1.01 -5.40
N ALA A 64 -3.44 -1.23 -5.79
CA ALA A 64 -4.47 -1.69 -4.88
C ALA A 64 -4.33 -3.20 -4.67
N LYS A 65 -4.27 -3.62 -3.42
CA LYS A 65 -4.15 -5.02 -3.02
C LYS A 65 -5.53 -5.67 -2.87
N GLU A 66 -6.31 -5.65 -3.95
CA GLU A 66 -7.72 -6.09 -3.93
C GLU A 66 -7.85 -7.57 -3.57
N LYS A 67 -7.01 -8.42 -4.16
CA LYS A 67 -7.02 -9.86 -3.89
C LYS A 67 -6.70 -10.14 -2.43
N GLU A 68 -5.71 -9.49 -1.87
CA GLU A 68 -5.31 -9.63 -0.47
C GLU A 68 -6.41 -9.11 0.48
N ALA A 69 -7.12 -8.04 0.09
CA ALA A 69 -8.27 -7.53 0.86
C ALA A 69 -9.45 -8.50 0.83
N ILE A 70 -9.78 -9.10 -0.32
CA ILE A 70 -10.81 -10.14 -0.47
C ILE A 70 -10.47 -11.35 0.42
N ASP A 71 -9.21 -11.79 0.39
CA ASP A 71 -8.74 -12.91 1.19
C ASP A 71 -8.82 -12.62 2.68
N ALA A 72 -8.44 -11.42 3.09
CA ALA A 72 -8.53 -11.00 4.49
C ALA A 72 -9.98 -10.95 4.97
N LEU A 73 -10.91 -10.41 4.18
CA LEU A 73 -12.35 -10.39 4.48
C LEU A 73 -12.93 -11.80 4.62
N PHE A 74 -12.61 -12.67 3.67
CA PHE A 74 -13.06 -14.06 3.71
C PHE A 74 -12.54 -14.78 4.96
N LEU A 75 -11.29 -14.53 5.35
CA LEU A 75 -10.70 -15.12 6.55
C LEU A 75 -11.31 -14.56 7.84
N ILE A 76 -11.64 -13.27 7.91
CA ILE A 76 -12.39 -12.67 9.03
C ILE A 76 -13.72 -13.37 9.18
N TYR A 77 -14.45 -13.56 8.06
CA TYR A 77 -15.71 -14.29 8.03
C TYR A 77 -15.56 -15.76 8.47
N ALA A 78 -14.54 -16.46 7.97
CA ALA A 78 -14.30 -17.87 8.28
C ALA A 78 -13.88 -18.11 9.74
N ASP A 79 -13.19 -17.15 10.35
CA ASP A 79 -12.78 -17.20 11.77
C ASP A 79 -13.94 -16.92 12.75
N GLY A 80 -15.16 -16.71 12.24
CA GLY A 80 -16.39 -16.60 13.04
C GLY A 80 -16.74 -15.19 13.51
N ASP A 81 -16.13 -14.15 12.94
CA ASP A 81 -16.47 -12.74 13.25
C ASP A 81 -17.83 -12.31 12.64
N LYS A 82 -18.61 -13.27 12.13
CA LYS A 82 -19.99 -13.08 11.68
C LYS A 82 -20.19 -11.80 10.86
N ILE A 83 -19.46 -11.67 9.76
CA ILE A 83 -19.63 -10.55 8.83
C ILE A 83 -20.42 -10.95 7.58
N SER A 84 -21.23 -10.04 7.04
CA SER A 84 -21.87 -10.16 5.74
C SER A 84 -20.87 -9.97 4.60
N LYS A 85 -21.30 -10.25 3.36
CA LYS A 85 -20.52 -9.94 2.15
C LYS A 85 -20.11 -8.46 2.04
N ASP A 86 -20.83 -7.56 2.71
CA ASP A 86 -20.56 -6.11 2.75
C ASP A 86 -19.76 -5.69 4.00
N GLY A 87 -19.21 -6.65 4.75
CA GLY A 87 -18.40 -6.41 5.95
C GLY A 87 -19.18 -6.05 7.21
N GLN A 88 -20.52 -6.00 7.16
CA GLN A 88 -21.34 -5.67 8.31
C GLN A 88 -21.44 -6.86 9.28
N LYS A 89 -21.49 -6.60 10.59
CA LYS A 89 -21.72 -7.65 11.57
C LYS A 89 -23.10 -8.29 11.40
N ILE A 90 -23.18 -9.59 11.60
CA ILE A 90 -24.42 -10.37 11.49
C ILE A 90 -24.77 -10.92 12.87
N ASP A 91 -25.94 -10.54 13.41
CA ASP A 91 -26.39 -10.99 14.73
C ASP A 91 -27.04 -12.38 14.70
N ASP A 92 -27.74 -12.73 13.63
CA ASP A 92 -28.33 -14.06 13.44
C ASP A 92 -27.61 -14.83 12.31
N TRP A 93 -26.92 -15.87 12.71
CA TRP A 93 -26.11 -16.72 11.84
C TRP A 93 -26.80 -18.02 11.44
N SER A 94 -27.86 -18.40 12.13
CA SER A 94 -28.43 -19.76 12.06
C SER A 94 -29.16 -20.08 10.76
N SER A 95 -29.60 -19.08 10.01
CA SER A 95 -30.44 -19.25 8.81
C SER A 95 -29.78 -18.80 7.49
N ARG A 96 -28.48 -18.47 7.49
CA ARG A 96 -27.86 -17.84 6.33
C ARG A 96 -27.06 -18.80 5.46
N LYS A 97 -27.15 -18.57 4.14
CA LYS A 97 -26.31 -19.25 3.14
C LYS A 97 -24.83 -19.00 3.45
N ARG A 98 -24.04 -20.09 3.48
CA ARG A 98 -22.58 -20.01 3.63
C ARG A 98 -21.98 -19.16 2.51
N LEU A 99 -21.33 -18.05 2.88
CA LEU A 99 -20.66 -17.17 1.93
C LEU A 99 -19.36 -17.81 1.40
N GLN A 100 -19.06 -17.49 0.16
CA GLN A 100 -17.85 -17.89 -0.55
C GLN A 100 -16.94 -16.66 -0.77
N ARG A 101 -15.65 -16.89 -1.03
CA ARG A 101 -14.69 -15.82 -1.31
C ARG A 101 -15.15 -14.84 -2.39
N LYS A 102 -15.80 -15.32 -3.45
CA LYS A 102 -16.34 -14.49 -4.53
C LYS A 102 -17.40 -13.48 -4.07
N ASP A 103 -18.09 -13.75 -2.94
CA ASP A 103 -19.12 -12.85 -2.42
C ASP A 103 -18.52 -11.59 -1.77
N PHE A 104 -17.20 -11.60 -1.48
CA PHE A 104 -16.47 -10.49 -0.89
C PHE A 104 -15.73 -9.61 -1.92
N VAL A 105 -15.86 -9.88 -3.22
CA VAL A 105 -15.10 -9.16 -4.27
C VAL A 105 -15.38 -7.66 -4.22
N ALA A 106 -16.64 -7.25 -4.28
CA ALA A 106 -17.01 -5.83 -4.28
C ALA A 106 -16.55 -5.10 -3.01
N GLN A 107 -16.67 -5.77 -1.85
CA GLN A 107 -16.20 -5.19 -0.58
C GLN A 107 -14.68 -5.15 -0.49
N GLY A 108 -13.99 -6.16 -0.99
CA GLY A 108 -12.53 -6.19 -1.02
C GLY A 108 -11.94 -5.07 -1.88
N GLU A 109 -12.51 -4.82 -3.05
CA GLU A 109 -12.13 -3.71 -3.92
C GLU A 109 -12.31 -2.36 -3.21
N ARG A 110 -13.49 -2.09 -2.62
CA ARG A 110 -13.73 -0.86 -1.86
C ARG A 110 -12.74 -0.69 -0.71
N THR A 111 -12.53 -1.76 0.05
CA THR A 111 -11.61 -1.77 1.20
C THR A 111 -10.19 -1.48 0.78
N ALA A 112 -9.68 -2.15 -0.27
CA ALA A 112 -8.32 -1.97 -0.77
C ALA A 112 -8.06 -0.52 -1.19
N TRP A 113 -8.93 0.03 -2.04
CA TRP A 113 -8.79 1.41 -2.51
C TRP A 113 -8.98 2.44 -1.40
N ARG A 114 -9.84 2.18 -0.44
CA ARG A 114 -10.03 3.05 0.72
C ARG A 114 -8.79 3.09 1.60
N ILE A 115 -8.10 1.96 1.79
CA ILE A 115 -6.83 1.91 2.53
C ILE A 115 -5.75 2.72 1.80
N VAL A 116 -5.62 2.56 0.47
CA VAL A 116 -4.65 3.35 -0.32
C VAL A 116 -4.97 4.84 -0.21
N LYS A 117 -6.24 5.23 -0.34
CA LYS A 117 -6.68 6.62 -0.21
C LYS A 117 -6.32 7.21 1.16
N ASP A 118 -6.68 6.54 2.25
CA ASP A 118 -6.39 7.01 3.61
C ASP A 118 -4.88 7.13 3.85
N TRP A 119 -4.09 6.18 3.35
CA TRP A 119 -2.65 6.21 3.46
C TRP A 119 -2.05 7.40 2.70
N VAL A 120 -2.45 7.65 1.45
CA VAL A 120 -1.98 8.77 0.66
C VAL A 120 -2.31 10.10 1.33
N GLU A 121 -3.54 10.28 1.84
CA GLU A 121 -3.94 11.51 2.55
C GLU A 121 -3.06 11.79 3.77
N VAL A 122 -2.76 10.77 4.56
CA VAL A 122 -1.88 10.92 5.73
C VAL A 122 -0.47 11.29 5.31
N GLN A 123 0.11 10.58 4.32
CA GLN A 123 1.48 10.84 3.87
C GLN A 123 1.63 12.25 3.28
N MET A 124 0.69 12.67 2.43
CA MET A 124 0.72 14.01 1.85
C MET A 124 0.56 15.11 2.92
N SER A 125 -0.23 14.86 3.96
CA SER A 125 -0.34 15.77 5.09
C SER A 125 0.99 15.89 5.86
N MET A 126 1.69 14.78 6.09
CA MET A 126 3.00 14.79 6.74
C MET A 126 4.04 15.57 5.92
N ILE A 127 4.03 15.41 4.59
CA ILE A 127 4.91 16.15 3.69
C ILE A 127 4.60 17.66 3.75
N GLN A 128 3.33 18.06 3.71
CA GLN A 128 2.93 19.46 3.83
C GLN A 128 3.32 20.09 5.17
N LEU A 129 3.37 19.32 6.24
CA LEU A 129 3.81 19.75 7.57
C LEU A 129 5.35 19.74 7.71
N GLY A 130 6.09 19.33 6.69
CA GLY A 130 7.55 19.21 6.75
C GLY A 130 8.05 18.09 7.69
N GLN A 131 7.18 17.12 8.01
CA GLN A 131 7.55 15.98 8.86
C GLN A 131 8.23 14.84 8.09
N ALA A 132 8.12 14.85 6.77
CA ALA A 132 8.75 13.88 5.89
C ALA A 132 8.91 14.46 4.49
N ASP A 133 9.91 13.97 3.76
CA ASP A 133 10.10 14.28 2.34
C ASP A 133 9.31 13.30 1.47
N LEU A 134 8.93 13.74 0.27
CA LEU A 134 8.14 12.94 -0.66
C LEU A 134 8.84 11.64 -1.02
N LEU A 135 10.14 11.69 -1.36
CA LEU A 135 10.89 10.47 -1.67
C LEU A 135 11.10 9.59 -0.45
N GLN A 136 11.29 10.16 0.74
CA GLN A 136 11.39 9.39 1.98
C GLN A 136 10.16 8.49 2.19
N VAL A 137 8.97 9.02 1.92
CA VAL A 137 7.71 8.28 2.09
C VAL A 137 7.47 7.26 0.98
N PHE A 138 7.71 7.65 -0.27
CA PHE A 138 7.28 6.89 -1.43
C PHE A 138 8.39 6.09 -2.11
N LEU A 139 9.65 6.16 -1.67
CA LEU A 139 10.79 5.52 -2.32
C LEU A 139 10.58 4.01 -2.56
N ALA A 140 9.98 3.31 -1.60
CA ALA A 140 9.69 1.89 -1.74
C ALA A 140 8.79 1.56 -2.95
N TYR A 141 7.99 2.53 -3.38
CA TYR A 141 7.06 2.46 -4.51
C TYR A 141 7.62 3.10 -5.80
N ALA A 142 8.87 3.63 -5.76
CA ALA A 142 9.53 4.11 -6.97
C ALA A 142 9.63 2.98 -7.99
N TRP A 143 9.24 3.25 -9.25
CA TRP A 143 8.99 2.23 -10.26
C TRP A 143 9.84 2.46 -11.52
N ASP A 144 10.54 1.43 -11.98
CA ASP A 144 11.42 1.44 -13.15
C ASP A 144 10.71 1.07 -14.48
N GLY A 145 9.40 0.86 -14.45
CA GLY A 145 8.62 0.35 -15.56
C GLY A 145 8.30 -1.15 -15.47
N LYS A 146 8.97 -1.89 -14.60
CA LYS A 146 8.78 -3.32 -14.38
C LYS A 146 8.59 -3.67 -12.90
N ARG A 147 9.42 -3.11 -12.03
CA ARG A 147 9.48 -3.43 -10.59
C ARG A 147 9.52 -2.16 -9.75
N THR A 148 9.02 -2.25 -8.53
CA THR A 148 9.23 -1.20 -7.54
C THR A 148 10.63 -1.33 -6.90
N TYR A 149 11.14 -0.25 -6.34
CA TYR A 149 12.41 -0.26 -5.62
C TYR A 149 12.44 -1.30 -4.49
N TYR A 150 11.34 -1.43 -3.75
CA TYR A 150 11.21 -2.47 -2.73
C TYR A 150 11.32 -3.89 -3.31
N GLN A 151 10.72 -4.15 -4.50
CA GLN A 151 10.85 -5.45 -5.16
C GLN A 151 12.29 -5.74 -5.57
N MET A 152 13.01 -4.75 -6.10
CA MET A 152 14.42 -4.89 -6.43
C MET A 152 15.28 -5.21 -5.21
N LEU A 153 15.06 -4.50 -4.09
CA LEU A 153 15.76 -4.78 -2.83
C LEU A 153 15.47 -6.21 -2.32
N LYS A 154 14.21 -6.62 -2.38
CA LYS A 154 13.81 -7.97 -1.96
C LYS A 154 14.44 -9.07 -2.81
N GLU A 155 14.47 -8.92 -4.13
CA GLU A 155 15.10 -9.86 -5.06
C GLU A 155 16.62 -9.98 -4.84
N SER A 156 17.28 -8.89 -4.43
CA SER A 156 18.70 -8.89 -4.07
C SER A 156 18.98 -9.35 -2.64
N ASN A 157 17.97 -9.86 -1.91
CA ASN A 157 18.08 -10.20 -0.48
C ASN A 157 18.65 -9.05 0.37
N TYR A 158 18.35 -7.80 0.00
CA TYR A 158 18.83 -6.58 0.68
C TYR A 158 20.36 -6.47 0.72
N ALA A 159 21.08 -7.11 -0.23
CA ALA A 159 22.55 -7.22 -0.23
C ALA A 159 23.25 -5.86 -0.17
N GLY A 160 22.68 -4.81 -0.75
CA GLY A 160 23.23 -3.45 -0.69
C GLY A 160 23.14 -2.80 0.69
N LEU A 161 22.11 -3.14 1.46
CA LEU A 161 21.92 -2.61 2.82
C LEU A 161 22.75 -3.35 3.86
N LEU A 162 22.96 -4.67 3.66
CA LEU A 162 23.70 -5.51 4.61
C LEU A 162 25.22 -5.36 4.51
N LYS A 163 25.76 -4.96 3.34
CA LYS A 163 27.21 -4.74 3.16
C LYS A 163 27.76 -3.54 3.92
N GLN A 164 26.97 -2.52 4.21
CA GLN A 164 27.42 -1.36 4.97
C GLN A 164 27.59 -1.65 6.46
N ASN A 165 26.88 -2.60 7.02
CA ASN A 165 27.00 -2.93 8.45
C ASN A 165 28.23 -3.79 8.81
N ASN A 166 28.91 -4.40 7.82
CA ASN A 166 30.10 -5.22 8.09
C ASN A 166 31.42 -4.45 7.95
N SER A 167 31.43 -3.26 7.32
CA SER A 167 32.65 -2.44 7.20
C SER A 167 32.95 -1.60 8.44
N ASP A 168 31.92 -1.27 9.24
CA ASP A 168 32.11 -0.43 10.43
C ASP A 168 32.47 -1.21 11.71
N THR A 169 32.45 -2.55 11.67
CA THR A 169 32.78 -3.40 12.82
C THR A 169 34.21 -3.96 12.79
N GLU A 170 34.92 -3.90 11.66
CA GLU A 170 36.32 -4.38 11.57
C GLU A 170 37.35 -3.34 12.02
N ASP A 171 37.03 -2.03 11.98
CA ASP A 171 37.98 -0.96 12.36
C ASP A 171 38.04 -0.65 13.88
N VAL A 172 37.20 -1.31 14.69
CA VAL A 172 37.14 -1.03 16.16
C VAL A 172 37.95 -2.03 16.99
N ILE A 173 38.45 -3.13 16.42
CA ILE A 173 39.11 -4.21 17.19
C ILE A 173 40.66 -4.14 17.15
N GLU A 174 41.27 -3.34 16.29
CA GLU A 174 42.76 -3.24 16.22
C GLU A 174 43.42 -2.15 17.09
N GLY A 175 42.65 -1.40 17.89
CA GLY A 175 43.14 -0.24 18.66
C GLY A 175 43.53 -0.51 20.12
N GLU A 176 43.31 -1.68 20.71
CA GLU A 176 43.45 -1.88 22.19
C GLU A 176 44.33 -3.06 22.61
N LEU A 177 45.40 -3.37 21.93
CA LEU A 177 46.40 -4.33 22.43
C LEU A 177 47.85 -3.84 22.25
N VAL A 178 48.17 -2.67 22.76
CA VAL A 178 49.55 -2.30 23.11
C VAL A 178 49.54 -1.36 24.32
N ARG A 179 49.54 -1.92 25.52
CA ARG A 179 50.35 -1.51 26.66
C ARG A 179 50.05 -2.40 27.88
#